data_52c3769cc4f88e7109240f0ebf8fddbf
#
_entry.id   52c3769cc4f88e7109240f0ebf8fddbf
#
_cell.length_a   1.000
_cell.length_b   1.000
_cell.length_c   1.000
_cell.angle_alpha   90.00
_cell.angle_beta   90.00
_cell.angle_gamma   90.00
#
_symmetry.space_group_name_H-M   'P 1'
#
loop_
_entity.id
_entity.type
_entity.pdbx_description
1 polymer ?
#
loop_
_entity_poly.entity_id
_entity_poly.type
_entity_poly.pdbx_seq_one_letter_code
_entity_poly.pdbx_strand_id
1 'polypeptide(L)'
;MNYRHVTFAVAFICTSVATAASAEPRAVIELFTSQGCSSCPAADKLLGELSSDPSLVTMSLAVDYWDYLGWKDTLALHGHSDRQRAYAEGRGDREVYTPQVVVNGTVHVLGSDKAAIEKAIAQTRHKPGVLALPVTMTLRDGKVMVNVAATQNELRSGEVWLCPVTSKVSVEIGRGENHDRNLTYHNVVRRWVKLGDWNGKSETFSVPLAELPKGEYSLKDIDRLDVVVQSGVAAKPGPILGAASTSCCTASTN
;
A
#
# COMPACT_ATOMS: atom_id res chain seq x y z
N MET A 1 33.92 -66.45 -17.28
CA MET A 1 32.58 -65.90 -16.95
C MET A 1 32.84 -64.46 -16.43
N ASN A 2 32.73 -63.49 -17.36
CA ASN A 2 33.10 -62.08 -17.07
C ASN A 2 31.85 -61.28 -16.70
N TYR A 3 31.71 -60.82 -15.42
CA TYR A 3 30.66 -59.92 -14.96
C TYR A 3 31.09 -58.48 -15.22
N ARG A 4 30.35 -57.79 -16.12
CA ARG A 4 30.50 -56.33 -16.37
C ARG A 4 29.59 -55.63 -15.35
N HIS A 5 30.19 -54.87 -14.42
CA HIS A 5 29.50 -53.96 -13.55
C HIS A 5 29.06 -52.72 -14.33
N VAL A 6 27.76 -52.51 -14.46
CA VAL A 6 27.17 -51.30 -15.01
C VAL A 6 26.89 -50.36 -13.85
N THR A 7 27.67 -49.26 -13.80
CA THR A 7 27.48 -48.24 -12.77
C THR A 7 26.46 -47.19 -13.34
N PHE A 8 25.29 -47.15 -12.74
CA PHE A 8 24.32 -46.09 -13.03
C PHE A 8 24.68 -44.81 -12.25
N ALA A 9 25.05 -43.76 -12.95
CA ALA A 9 25.20 -42.42 -12.37
C ALA A 9 23.82 -41.74 -12.29
N VAL A 10 23.32 -41.55 -11.09
CA VAL A 10 22.12 -40.76 -10.83
C VAL A 10 22.51 -39.28 -10.81
N ALA A 11 22.16 -38.56 -11.88
CA ALA A 11 22.34 -37.10 -11.92
C ALA A 11 21.24 -36.43 -11.07
N PHE A 12 21.65 -35.82 -9.97
CA PHE A 12 20.78 -34.99 -9.10
C PHE A 12 20.60 -33.63 -9.79
N ILE A 13 19.46 -33.40 -10.41
CA ILE A 13 19.09 -32.09 -10.96
C ILE A 13 18.63 -31.21 -9.78
N CYS A 14 19.52 -30.36 -9.31
CA CYS A 14 19.20 -29.33 -8.34
C CYS A 14 18.43 -28.21 -9.06
N THR A 15 17.10 -28.24 -9.03
CA THR A 15 16.27 -27.13 -9.49
C THR A 15 16.37 -25.99 -8.46
N SER A 16 17.20 -25.01 -8.77
CA SER A 16 17.24 -23.75 -8.03
C SER A 16 15.93 -22.98 -8.27
N VAL A 17 15.07 -22.95 -7.26
CA VAL A 17 13.91 -22.04 -7.24
C VAL A 17 14.48 -20.64 -7.04
N ALA A 18 14.54 -19.87 -8.13
CA ALA A 18 14.84 -18.45 -8.06
C ALA A 18 13.68 -17.76 -7.35
N THR A 19 13.83 -17.44 -6.07
CA THR A 19 12.96 -16.50 -5.39
C THR A 19 13.20 -15.13 -6.03
N ALA A 20 12.22 -14.65 -6.82
CA ALA A 20 12.22 -13.28 -7.27
C ALA A 20 12.19 -12.37 -6.04
N ALA A 21 13.32 -11.78 -5.71
CA ALA A 21 13.37 -10.72 -4.72
C ALA A 21 12.51 -9.58 -5.26
N SER A 22 11.41 -9.26 -4.58
CA SER A 22 10.64 -8.06 -4.88
C SER A 22 11.58 -6.87 -4.74
N ALA A 23 11.80 -6.12 -5.82
CA ALA A 23 12.61 -4.90 -5.76
C ALA A 23 11.96 -3.93 -4.77
N GLU A 24 12.78 -3.28 -3.95
CA GLU A 24 12.30 -2.25 -3.02
C GLU A 24 11.59 -1.15 -3.82
N PRO A 25 10.40 -0.69 -3.38
CA PRO A 25 9.69 0.33 -4.12
C PRO A 25 10.45 1.66 -4.09
N ARG A 26 10.34 2.42 -5.18
CA ARG A 26 10.92 3.77 -5.30
C ARG A 26 10.22 4.77 -4.37
N ALA A 27 8.93 4.61 -4.17
CA ALA A 27 8.13 5.41 -3.24
C ALA A 27 6.82 4.72 -2.85
N VAL A 28 6.28 5.15 -1.70
CA VAL A 28 4.88 4.95 -1.30
C VAL A 28 4.16 6.29 -1.42
N ILE A 29 3.03 6.30 -2.12
CA ILE A 29 2.21 7.47 -2.40
C ILE A 29 0.82 7.25 -1.83
N GLU A 30 0.43 8.04 -0.85
CA GLU A 30 -0.88 8.00 -0.21
C GLU A 30 -1.67 9.23 -0.65
N LEU A 31 -2.70 9.03 -1.47
CA LEU A 31 -3.61 10.10 -1.93
C LEU A 31 -4.84 10.17 -1.03
N PHE A 32 -4.98 11.23 -0.28
CA PHE A 32 -6.21 11.58 0.44
C PHE A 32 -7.13 12.32 -0.52
N THR A 33 -8.29 11.72 -0.81
CA THR A 33 -9.25 12.15 -1.83
C THR A 33 -10.68 12.02 -1.31
N SER A 34 -11.66 12.52 -2.04
CA SER A 34 -13.08 12.28 -1.74
C SER A 34 -13.95 12.45 -2.97
N GLN A 35 -15.01 11.64 -3.05
CA GLN A 35 -16.08 11.78 -4.04
C GLN A 35 -16.80 13.14 -3.95
N GLY A 36 -16.85 13.75 -2.76
CA GLY A 36 -17.45 15.06 -2.53
C GLY A 36 -16.58 16.26 -2.92
N CYS A 37 -15.31 16.05 -3.26
CA CYS A 37 -14.33 17.10 -3.52
C CYS A 37 -14.21 17.38 -5.03
N SER A 38 -14.59 18.57 -5.50
CA SER A 38 -14.59 18.94 -6.95
C SER A 38 -13.20 19.03 -7.58
N SER A 39 -12.15 19.28 -6.79
CA SER A 39 -10.76 19.34 -7.25
C SER A 39 -10.05 17.98 -7.24
N CYS A 40 -10.66 16.94 -6.65
CA CYS A 40 -10.05 15.62 -6.48
C CYS A 40 -9.94 14.79 -7.77
N PRO A 41 -10.88 14.82 -8.73
CA PRO A 41 -10.83 13.92 -9.88
C PRO A 41 -9.56 14.01 -10.73
N ALA A 42 -8.90 15.16 -10.78
CA ALA A 42 -7.62 15.31 -11.47
C ALA A 42 -6.50 14.52 -10.76
N ALA A 43 -6.50 14.50 -9.42
CA ALA A 43 -5.56 13.74 -8.62
C ALA A 43 -5.83 12.22 -8.68
N ASP A 44 -7.10 11.81 -8.66
CA ASP A 44 -7.49 10.41 -8.80
C ASP A 44 -7.05 9.83 -10.15
N LYS A 45 -7.21 10.62 -11.24
CA LYS A 45 -6.69 10.26 -12.56
C LYS A 45 -5.16 10.14 -12.56
N LEU A 46 -4.46 11.11 -11.96
CA LEU A 46 -2.99 11.09 -11.87
C LEU A 46 -2.50 9.89 -11.05
N LEU A 47 -3.18 9.53 -9.94
CA LEU A 47 -2.84 8.32 -9.19
C LEU A 47 -2.98 7.07 -10.06
N GLY A 48 -4.02 7.01 -10.92
CA GLY A 48 -4.19 5.95 -11.90
C GLY A 48 -3.02 5.86 -12.89
N GLU A 49 -2.48 6.99 -13.36
CA GLU A 49 -1.28 7.02 -14.21
C GLU A 49 -0.05 6.51 -13.44
N LEU A 50 0.16 6.99 -12.21
CA LEU A 50 1.28 6.59 -11.34
C LEU A 50 1.21 5.11 -10.94
N SER A 51 0.00 4.54 -10.80
CA SER A 51 -0.19 3.13 -10.46
C SER A 51 0.31 2.15 -11.52
N SER A 52 0.58 2.63 -12.73
CA SER A 52 1.16 1.84 -13.82
C SER A 52 2.69 1.66 -13.68
N ASP A 53 3.34 2.43 -12.81
CA ASP A 53 4.76 2.26 -12.48
C ASP A 53 4.92 1.19 -11.37
N PRO A 54 5.44 0.00 -11.68
CA PRO A 54 5.57 -1.08 -10.69
C PRO A 54 6.57 -0.77 -9.57
N SER A 55 7.38 0.25 -9.72
CA SER A 55 8.28 0.73 -8.67
C SER A 55 7.59 1.61 -7.63
N LEU A 56 6.31 1.95 -7.81
CA LEU A 56 5.53 2.74 -6.88
C LEU A 56 4.48 1.88 -6.16
N VAL A 57 4.35 2.07 -4.86
CA VAL A 57 3.20 1.64 -4.09
C VAL A 57 2.27 2.83 -3.97
N THR A 58 1.14 2.80 -4.68
CA THR A 58 0.17 3.90 -4.70
C THR A 58 -1.10 3.47 -3.99
N MET A 59 -1.63 4.31 -3.11
CA MET A 59 -2.79 4.06 -2.26
C MET A 59 -3.79 5.21 -2.36
N SER A 60 -5.03 4.92 -2.72
CA SER A 60 -6.15 5.86 -2.64
C SER A 60 -6.85 5.72 -1.30
N LEU A 61 -6.89 6.81 -0.54
CA LEU A 61 -7.41 6.90 0.82
C LEU A 61 -8.57 7.91 0.84
N ALA A 62 -9.79 7.44 0.54
CA ALA A 62 -10.97 8.28 0.57
C ALA A 62 -11.30 8.71 2.00
N VAL A 63 -11.50 10.02 2.21
CA VAL A 63 -11.82 10.65 3.50
C VAL A 63 -13.30 10.98 3.60
N ASP A 64 -13.85 10.97 4.81
CA ASP A 64 -15.28 11.12 5.10
C ASP A 64 -15.72 12.55 5.45
N TYR A 65 -14.80 13.48 5.62
CA TYR A 65 -15.18 14.82 6.10
C TYR A 65 -15.80 15.74 5.04
N TRP A 66 -16.04 15.23 3.81
CA TRP A 66 -16.83 15.90 2.76
C TRP A 66 -18.29 15.44 2.72
N ASP A 67 -18.67 14.39 3.48
CA ASP A 67 -19.99 13.77 3.44
C ASP A 67 -21.13 14.76 3.81
N TYR A 68 -20.81 15.82 4.56
CA TYR A 68 -21.77 16.86 4.96
C TYR A 68 -22.34 17.65 3.75
N LEU A 69 -21.72 17.56 2.58
CA LEU A 69 -22.23 18.18 1.33
C LEU A 69 -23.39 17.39 0.68
N GLY A 70 -23.90 16.37 1.37
CA GLY A 70 -25.10 15.62 0.96
C GLY A 70 -24.83 14.42 0.07
N TRP A 71 -23.56 14.02 -0.11
CA TRP A 71 -23.13 12.77 -0.72
C TRP A 71 -22.20 12.02 0.24
N LYS A 72 -22.62 10.82 0.64
CA LYS A 72 -21.75 9.94 1.43
C LYS A 72 -20.78 9.22 0.51
N ASP A 73 -19.49 9.44 0.71
CA ASP A 73 -18.45 8.78 -0.06
C ASP A 73 -18.45 7.27 0.24
N THR A 74 -18.73 6.46 -0.79
CA THR A 74 -18.87 5.00 -0.68
C THR A 74 -17.55 4.26 -0.47
N LEU A 75 -16.42 4.95 -0.62
CA LEU A 75 -15.07 4.40 -0.45
C LEU A 75 -14.38 4.95 0.79
N ALA A 76 -14.97 5.95 1.46
CA ALA A 76 -14.37 6.60 2.61
C ALA A 76 -14.30 5.69 3.84
N LEU A 77 -13.18 5.80 4.52
CA LEU A 77 -12.99 5.22 5.85
C LEU A 77 -12.61 6.34 6.83
N HIS A 78 -13.29 6.42 7.97
CA HIS A 78 -12.97 7.42 9.01
C HIS A 78 -11.48 7.38 9.41
N GLY A 79 -10.89 6.18 9.48
CA GLY A 79 -9.47 6.00 9.75
C GLY A 79 -8.54 6.65 8.72
N HIS A 80 -8.99 6.92 7.48
CA HIS A 80 -8.20 7.69 6.51
C HIS A 80 -8.13 9.18 6.90
N SER A 81 -9.26 9.76 7.34
CA SER A 81 -9.31 11.13 7.86
C SER A 81 -8.43 11.28 9.09
N ASP A 82 -8.46 10.30 10.00
CA ASP A 82 -7.62 10.30 11.20
C ASP A 82 -6.13 10.18 10.85
N ARG A 83 -5.79 9.29 9.89
CA ARG A 83 -4.41 9.14 9.40
C ARG A 83 -3.87 10.43 8.78
N GLN A 84 -4.69 11.13 7.99
CA GLN A 84 -4.33 12.41 7.41
C GLN A 84 -4.06 13.48 8.47
N ARG A 85 -4.95 13.58 9.49
CA ARG A 85 -4.76 14.49 10.63
C ARG A 85 -3.52 14.17 11.43
N ALA A 86 -3.27 12.87 11.69
CA ALA A 86 -2.09 12.42 12.42
C ALA A 86 -0.78 12.78 11.69
N TYR A 87 -0.76 12.71 10.35
CA TYR A 87 0.36 13.22 9.55
C TYR A 87 0.55 14.74 9.71
N ALA A 88 -0.53 15.51 9.63
CA ALA A 88 -0.48 16.96 9.77
C ALA A 88 -0.01 17.41 11.17
N GLU A 89 -0.47 16.73 12.19
CA GLU A 89 -0.01 16.93 13.59
C GLU A 89 1.45 16.55 13.77
N GLY A 90 1.86 15.40 13.22
CA GLY A 90 3.25 14.91 13.28
C GLY A 90 4.25 15.86 12.61
N ARG A 91 3.86 16.52 11.51
CA ARG A 91 4.63 17.56 10.82
C ARG A 91 4.58 18.91 11.55
N GLY A 92 3.55 19.18 12.35
CA GLY A 92 3.34 20.46 13.04
C GLY A 92 2.76 21.58 12.18
N ASP A 93 2.43 21.32 10.92
CA ASP A 93 1.83 22.29 9.98
C ASP A 93 0.31 22.34 10.09
N ARG A 94 -0.31 21.27 10.58
CA ARG A 94 -1.77 21.09 10.71
C ARG A 94 -2.52 21.22 9.38
N GLU A 95 -1.83 21.10 8.24
CA GLU A 95 -2.44 21.23 6.92
C GLU A 95 -3.16 19.92 6.53
N VAL A 96 -4.50 20.01 6.47
CA VAL A 96 -5.42 18.93 6.04
C VAL A 96 -6.27 19.49 4.91
N TYR A 97 -6.15 18.90 3.72
CA TYR A 97 -6.90 19.31 2.52
C TYR A 97 -7.03 18.12 1.55
N THR A 98 -7.91 18.23 0.58
CA THR A 98 -7.99 17.32 -0.55
C THR A 98 -7.97 18.08 -1.88
N PRO A 99 -7.35 17.51 -2.93
CA PRO A 99 -6.55 16.26 -2.91
C PRO A 99 -5.16 16.49 -2.31
N GLN A 100 -4.77 15.69 -1.32
CA GLN A 100 -3.45 15.75 -0.71
C GLN A 100 -2.71 14.43 -0.96
N VAL A 101 -1.47 14.48 -1.46
CA VAL A 101 -0.57 13.33 -1.50
C VAL A 101 0.43 13.42 -0.36
N VAL A 102 0.62 12.33 0.37
CA VAL A 102 1.74 12.13 1.30
C VAL A 102 2.72 11.12 0.68
N VAL A 103 3.98 11.51 0.55
CA VAL A 103 5.05 10.70 -0.02
C VAL A 103 5.93 10.13 1.09
N ASN A 104 6.05 8.80 1.09
CA ASN A 104 6.89 8.05 2.04
C ASN A 104 6.62 8.38 3.52
N GLY A 105 5.39 8.82 3.86
CA GLY A 105 5.00 9.21 5.21
C GLY A 105 5.67 10.50 5.73
N THR A 106 6.30 11.32 4.87
CA THR A 106 7.14 12.44 5.33
C THR A 106 6.80 13.80 4.73
N VAL A 107 6.46 13.87 3.46
CA VAL A 107 6.23 15.13 2.73
C VAL A 107 4.85 15.10 2.10
N HIS A 108 4.09 16.18 2.24
CA HIS A 108 2.82 16.32 1.54
C HIS A 108 2.92 17.35 0.40
N VAL A 109 2.12 17.13 -0.63
CA VAL A 109 1.98 18.00 -1.79
C VAL A 109 0.55 17.94 -2.34
N LEU A 110 0.20 18.91 -3.20
CA LEU A 110 -1.08 18.88 -3.91
C LEU A 110 -1.17 17.62 -4.79
N GLY A 111 -2.24 16.82 -4.61
CA GLY A 111 -2.38 15.51 -5.25
C GLY A 111 -2.48 15.55 -6.78
N SER A 112 -2.86 16.69 -7.37
CA SER A 112 -2.92 16.87 -8.82
C SER A 112 -1.64 17.42 -9.45
N ASP A 113 -0.60 17.75 -8.65
CA ASP A 113 0.67 18.27 -9.14
C ASP A 113 1.71 17.15 -9.29
N LYS A 114 1.82 16.61 -10.51
CA LYS A 114 2.77 15.55 -10.85
C LYS A 114 4.23 15.95 -10.59
N ALA A 115 4.59 17.21 -10.90
CA ALA A 115 5.96 17.69 -10.73
C ALA A 115 6.34 17.79 -9.24
N ALA A 116 5.39 18.27 -8.40
CA ALA A 116 5.58 18.31 -6.96
C ALA A 116 5.69 16.90 -6.36
N ILE A 117 4.89 15.93 -6.83
CA ILE A 117 4.98 14.53 -6.41
C ILE A 117 6.35 13.92 -6.75
N GLU A 118 6.82 14.07 -8.00
CA GLU A 118 8.13 13.55 -8.42
C GLU A 118 9.29 14.21 -7.64
N LYS A 119 9.18 15.50 -7.37
CA LYS A 119 10.15 16.23 -6.53
C LYS A 119 10.15 15.68 -5.10
N ALA A 120 8.98 15.44 -4.52
CA ALA A 120 8.84 14.86 -3.17
C ALA A 120 9.42 13.44 -3.11
N ILE A 121 9.21 12.60 -4.14
CA ILE A 121 9.84 11.28 -4.26
C ILE A 121 11.37 11.41 -4.24
N ALA A 122 11.94 12.28 -5.07
CA ALA A 122 13.38 12.49 -5.13
C ALA A 122 13.96 12.99 -3.80
N GLN A 123 13.26 13.90 -3.11
CA GLN A 123 13.68 14.46 -1.81
C GLN A 123 13.61 13.44 -0.67
N THR A 124 12.62 12.55 -0.69
CA THR A 124 12.39 11.61 0.42
C THR A 124 13.20 10.33 0.28
N ARG A 125 13.48 9.88 -0.95
CA ARG A 125 14.19 8.62 -1.23
C ARG A 125 15.56 8.50 -0.55
N HIS A 126 16.23 9.63 -0.32
CA HIS A 126 17.57 9.66 0.27
C HIS A 126 17.56 10.01 1.76
N LYS A 127 16.38 10.15 2.39
CA LYS A 127 16.31 10.36 3.83
C LYS A 127 16.68 9.08 4.57
N PRO A 128 17.48 9.16 5.66
CA PRO A 128 17.84 7.99 6.43
C PRO A 128 16.61 7.18 6.87
N GLY A 129 16.64 5.88 6.66
CA GLY A 129 15.59 4.95 7.06
C GLY A 129 14.37 4.87 6.15
N VAL A 130 14.16 5.83 5.24
CA VAL A 130 13.02 5.79 4.30
C VAL A 130 13.24 4.69 3.27
N LEU A 131 12.28 3.74 3.21
CA LEU A 131 12.28 2.60 2.29
C LEU A 131 13.60 1.80 2.24
N ALA A 132 14.35 1.84 3.34
CA ALA A 132 15.64 1.14 3.45
C ALA A 132 15.51 -0.24 4.13
N LEU A 133 14.30 -0.62 4.53
CA LEU A 133 14.00 -1.87 5.20
C LEU A 133 13.43 -2.87 4.19
N PRO A 134 14.13 -3.96 3.88
CA PRO A 134 13.60 -4.99 2.99
C PRO A 134 12.35 -5.64 3.58
N VAL A 135 11.28 -5.61 2.81
CA VAL A 135 9.99 -6.24 3.13
C VAL A 135 9.59 -7.11 1.96
N THR A 136 9.22 -8.35 2.26
CA THR A 136 8.70 -9.26 1.24
C THR A 136 7.34 -9.79 1.65
N MET A 137 6.49 -10.03 0.66
CA MET A 137 5.16 -10.58 0.89
C MET A 137 4.90 -11.74 -0.06
N THR A 138 4.36 -12.84 0.46
CA THR A 138 3.97 -14.01 -0.33
C THR A 138 2.60 -14.48 0.10
N LEU A 139 1.85 -15.03 -0.87
CA LEU A 139 0.58 -15.70 -0.62
C LEU A 139 0.80 -17.20 -0.75
N ARG A 140 0.61 -17.94 0.36
CA ARG A 140 0.82 -19.37 0.39
C ARG A 140 -0.21 -20.04 1.29
N ASP A 141 -0.81 -21.14 0.81
CA ASP A 141 -1.76 -21.97 1.56
C ASP A 141 -2.90 -21.15 2.20
N GLY A 142 -3.45 -20.17 1.45
CA GLY A 142 -4.53 -19.28 1.91
C GLY A 142 -4.11 -18.28 2.99
N LYS A 143 -2.81 -18.08 3.22
CA LYS A 143 -2.26 -17.11 4.15
C LYS A 143 -1.36 -16.10 3.45
N VAL A 144 -1.44 -14.86 3.90
CA VAL A 144 -0.47 -13.82 3.57
C VAL A 144 0.67 -13.93 4.57
N MET A 145 1.88 -14.08 4.05
CA MET A 145 3.12 -14.11 4.84
C MET A 145 3.90 -12.84 4.52
N VAL A 146 4.21 -12.05 5.54
CA VAL A 146 5.01 -10.83 5.44
C VAL A 146 6.31 -11.02 6.20
N ASN A 147 7.44 -10.95 5.52
CA ASN A 147 8.76 -11.01 6.14
C ASN A 147 9.37 -9.61 6.16
N VAL A 148 9.75 -9.15 7.33
CA VAL A 148 10.43 -7.89 7.57
C VAL A 148 11.86 -8.19 8.01
N ALA A 149 12.85 -7.63 7.31
CA ALA A 149 14.26 -7.88 7.62
C ALA A 149 14.69 -7.22 8.93
N ALA A 150 15.83 -7.66 9.46
CA ALA A 150 16.51 -6.93 10.53
C ALA A 150 17.18 -5.66 9.99
N THR A 151 17.35 -4.64 10.85
CA THR A 151 18.14 -3.44 10.53
C THR A 151 19.07 -3.06 11.68
N GLN A 152 20.17 -2.40 11.31
CA GLN A 152 21.09 -1.75 12.26
C GLN A 152 20.90 -0.22 12.28
N ASN A 153 19.97 0.31 11.50
CA ASN A 153 19.67 1.74 11.43
C ASN A 153 19.09 2.26 12.74
N GLU A 154 19.12 3.58 12.93
CA GLU A 154 18.60 4.24 14.14
C GLU A 154 17.08 4.05 14.28
N LEU A 155 16.33 4.03 13.16
CA LEU A 155 14.91 3.73 13.13
C LEU A 155 14.69 2.21 13.23
N ARG A 156 14.66 1.69 14.46
CA ARG A 156 14.56 0.24 14.76
C ARG A 156 13.21 -0.21 15.27
N SER A 157 12.18 0.60 15.12
CA SER A 157 10.82 0.25 15.53
C SER A 157 9.79 0.85 14.60
N GLY A 158 8.69 0.15 14.47
CA GLY A 158 7.57 0.59 13.65
C GLY A 158 6.42 -0.38 13.74
N GLU A 159 5.30 0.02 13.17
CA GLU A 159 4.12 -0.82 13.02
C GLU A 159 4.08 -1.43 11.62
N VAL A 160 3.68 -2.70 11.54
CA VAL A 160 3.51 -3.43 10.27
C VAL A 160 2.03 -3.46 9.93
N TRP A 161 1.69 -2.86 8.79
CA TRP A 161 0.31 -2.72 8.32
C TRP A 161 0.13 -3.42 6.98
N LEU A 162 -0.92 -4.25 6.89
CA LEU A 162 -1.37 -4.86 5.65
C LEU A 162 -2.65 -4.15 5.18
N CYS A 163 -2.67 -3.78 3.91
CA CYS A 163 -3.77 -3.07 3.28
C CYS A 163 -4.34 -3.92 2.14
N PRO A 164 -5.54 -4.53 2.30
CA PRO A 164 -6.30 -5.04 1.18
C PRO A 164 -6.72 -3.90 0.25
N VAL A 165 -6.52 -4.07 -1.05
CA VAL A 165 -6.69 -3.03 -2.07
C VAL A 165 -7.57 -3.55 -3.21
N THR A 166 -8.45 -2.68 -3.71
CA THR A 166 -9.14 -2.85 -5.00
C THR A 166 -8.43 -1.97 -6.03
N SER A 167 -7.83 -2.58 -7.04
CA SER A 167 -7.01 -1.86 -8.03
C SER A 167 -7.80 -0.85 -8.85
N LYS A 168 -9.11 -1.09 -9.08
CA LYS A 168 -9.95 -0.17 -9.84
C LYS A 168 -11.40 -0.24 -9.39
N VAL A 169 -11.98 0.92 -9.08
CA VAL A 169 -13.39 1.09 -8.73
C VAL A 169 -13.96 2.27 -9.48
N SER A 170 -15.10 2.08 -10.16
CA SER A 170 -15.85 3.19 -10.77
C SER A 170 -17.11 3.45 -9.96
N VAL A 171 -17.38 4.73 -9.69
CA VAL A 171 -18.53 5.16 -8.89
C VAL A 171 -19.28 6.27 -9.64
N GLU A 172 -20.58 6.09 -9.80
CA GLU A 172 -21.50 7.10 -10.29
C GLU A 172 -21.91 8.01 -9.11
N ILE A 173 -21.60 9.29 -9.21
CA ILE A 173 -21.83 10.26 -8.13
C ILE A 173 -23.23 10.86 -8.25
N GLY A 174 -24.09 10.52 -7.31
CA GLY A 174 -25.50 10.93 -7.36
C GLY A 174 -25.80 12.32 -6.78
N ARG A 175 -24.87 12.95 -6.02
CA ARG A 175 -25.07 14.26 -5.39
C ARG A 175 -23.73 14.96 -5.12
N GLY A 176 -23.79 16.21 -4.69
CA GLY A 176 -22.63 17.03 -4.33
C GLY A 176 -21.95 17.68 -5.53
N GLU A 177 -20.74 18.17 -5.35
CA GLU A 177 -20.00 18.94 -6.35
C GLU A 177 -19.59 18.12 -7.60
N ASN A 178 -19.54 16.80 -7.50
CA ASN A 178 -19.26 15.89 -8.61
C ASN A 178 -20.51 15.18 -9.14
N HIS A 179 -21.72 15.68 -8.86
CA HIS A 179 -22.98 15.14 -9.34
C HIS A 179 -22.95 14.82 -10.84
N ASP A 180 -23.60 13.71 -11.24
CA ASP A 180 -23.67 13.19 -12.62
C ASP A 180 -22.33 12.80 -13.26
N ARG A 181 -21.27 12.66 -12.46
CA ARG A 181 -19.98 12.18 -12.95
C ARG A 181 -19.78 10.71 -12.60
N ASN A 182 -19.24 9.95 -13.53
CA ASN A 182 -18.71 8.62 -13.26
C ASN A 182 -17.19 8.74 -13.04
N LEU A 183 -16.74 8.55 -11.80
CA LEU A 183 -15.36 8.70 -11.40
C LEU A 183 -14.70 7.33 -11.18
N THR A 184 -13.48 7.20 -11.67
CA THR A 184 -12.69 5.97 -11.48
C THR A 184 -11.56 6.22 -10.50
N TYR A 185 -11.51 5.36 -9.48
CA TYR A 185 -10.50 5.34 -8.43
C TYR A 185 -9.55 4.17 -8.64
N HIS A 186 -8.28 4.36 -8.35
CA HIS A 186 -7.25 3.34 -8.50
C HIS A 186 -6.59 3.02 -7.17
N ASN A 187 -6.29 1.73 -6.93
CA ASN A 187 -5.63 1.24 -5.72
C ASN A 187 -6.30 1.71 -4.43
N VAL A 188 -7.62 1.50 -4.37
CA VAL A 188 -8.46 1.88 -3.22
C VAL A 188 -8.16 1.00 -2.03
N VAL A 189 -7.64 1.56 -0.95
CA VAL A 189 -7.41 0.86 0.31
C VAL A 189 -8.75 0.59 0.99
N ARG A 190 -9.05 -0.69 1.22
CA ARG A 190 -10.32 -1.14 1.82
C ARG A 190 -10.24 -1.28 3.33
N ARG A 191 -9.05 -1.42 3.87
CA ARG A 191 -8.81 -1.58 5.30
C ARG A 191 -7.33 -1.43 5.63
N TRP A 192 -7.05 -1.06 6.88
CA TRP A 192 -5.75 -1.14 7.52
C TRP A 192 -5.78 -2.26 8.55
N VAL A 193 -4.95 -3.28 8.37
CA VAL A 193 -4.81 -4.44 9.27
C VAL A 193 -3.45 -4.37 9.93
N LYS A 194 -3.41 -4.05 11.23
CA LYS A 194 -2.16 -4.11 11.98
C LYS A 194 -1.76 -5.56 12.17
N LEU A 195 -0.60 -5.95 11.63
CA LEU A 195 -0.04 -7.29 11.78
C LEU A 195 0.74 -7.42 13.10
N GLY A 196 1.36 -6.34 13.53
CA GLY A 196 2.13 -6.28 14.77
C GLY A 196 3.09 -5.11 14.82
N ASP A 197 3.94 -5.11 15.85
CA ASP A 197 5.01 -4.13 16.03
C ASP A 197 6.34 -4.78 15.65
N TRP A 198 7.16 -4.06 14.88
CA TRP A 198 8.50 -4.48 14.51
C TRP A 198 9.55 -3.72 15.34
N ASN A 199 10.56 -4.43 15.86
CA ASN A 199 11.52 -3.93 16.84
C ASN A 199 12.97 -3.96 16.35
N GLY A 200 13.21 -3.93 15.06
CA GLY A 200 14.55 -3.94 14.46
C GLY A 200 15.11 -5.32 14.15
N LYS A 201 14.46 -6.40 14.61
CA LYS A 201 14.86 -7.78 14.33
C LYS A 201 14.11 -8.32 13.10
N SER A 202 14.66 -9.36 12.48
CA SER A 202 13.94 -10.07 11.43
C SER A 202 12.71 -10.75 12.03
N GLU A 203 11.55 -10.52 11.40
CA GLU A 203 10.27 -11.02 11.88
C GLU A 203 9.36 -11.43 10.72
N THR A 204 8.52 -12.43 10.97
CA THR A 204 7.53 -12.92 10.01
C THR A 204 6.14 -12.80 10.62
N PHE A 205 5.28 -12.09 9.90
CA PHE A 205 3.86 -11.95 10.24
C PHE A 205 3.03 -12.81 9.30
N SER A 206 1.91 -13.33 9.80
CA SER A 206 1.03 -14.20 9.01
C SER A 206 -0.43 -13.88 9.33
N VAL A 207 -1.27 -13.78 8.31
CA VAL A 207 -2.71 -13.59 8.45
C VAL A 207 -3.45 -14.44 7.41
N PRO A 208 -4.52 -15.16 7.81
CA PRO A 208 -5.38 -15.86 6.86
C PRO A 208 -6.03 -14.88 5.88
N LEU A 209 -5.99 -15.19 4.60
CA LEU A 209 -6.60 -14.35 3.56
C LEU A 209 -8.11 -14.16 3.80
N ALA A 210 -8.78 -15.19 4.33
CA ALA A 210 -10.20 -15.16 4.65
C ALA A 210 -10.58 -14.15 5.77
N GLU A 211 -9.61 -13.68 6.56
CA GLU A 211 -9.83 -12.71 7.64
C GLU A 211 -9.66 -11.25 7.16
N LEU A 212 -9.21 -11.02 5.92
CA LEU A 212 -8.98 -9.69 5.39
C LEU A 212 -10.29 -8.92 5.10
N PRO A 213 -11.34 -9.54 4.51
CA PRO A 213 -12.62 -8.85 4.32
C PRO A 213 -13.25 -8.47 5.65
N LYS A 214 -13.81 -7.25 5.72
CA LYS A 214 -14.60 -6.78 6.86
C LYS A 214 -15.53 -5.67 6.41
N GLY A 215 -16.79 -5.68 6.89
CA GLY A 215 -17.77 -4.66 6.52
C GLY A 215 -18.38 -4.93 5.14
N GLU A 216 -18.42 -3.90 4.28
CA GLU A 216 -19.17 -3.91 3.03
C GLU A 216 -18.41 -4.51 1.83
N TYR A 217 -17.15 -4.90 1.97
CA TYR A 217 -16.38 -5.52 0.89
C TYR A 217 -16.06 -7.00 1.17
N SER A 218 -15.95 -7.76 0.12
CA SER A 218 -15.67 -9.19 0.15
C SER A 218 -14.25 -9.50 -0.38
N LEU A 219 -13.82 -10.76 -0.26
CA LEU A 219 -12.53 -11.19 -0.82
C LEU A 219 -12.46 -11.00 -2.35
N LYS A 220 -13.60 -11.05 -3.04
CA LYS A 220 -13.68 -10.84 -4.50
C LYS A 220 -13.36 -9.39 -4.92
N ASP A 221 -13.51 -8.46 -4.00
CA ASP A 221 -13.24 -7.04 -4.23
C ASP A 221 -11.77 -6.69 -4.01
N ILE A 222 -10.97 -7.65 -3.51
CA ILE A 222 -9.54 -7.51 -3.25
C ILE A 222 -8.78 -8.21 -4.37
N ASP A 223 -7.97 -7.47 -5.11
CA ASP A 223 -7.12 -7.99 -6.19
C ASP A 223 -5.63 -7.66 -5.98
N ARG A 224 -5.34 -6.88 -4.93
CA ARG A 224 -3.99 -6.48 -4.55
C ARG A 224 -3.87 -6.39 -3.03
N LEU A 225 -2.67 -6.66 -2.54
CA LEU A 225 -2.26 -6.46 -1.14
C LEU A 225 -1.05 -5.55 -1.13
N ASP A 226 -1.11 -4.52 -0.29
CA ASP A 226 0.04 -3.67 0.01
C ASP A 226 0.42 -3.85 1.47
N VAL A 227 1.71 -3.88 1.78
CA VAL A 227 2.23 -3.84 3.14
C VAL A 227 3.15 -2.66 3.32
N VAL A 228 3.01 -1.99 4.46
CA VAL A 228 3.93 -0.92 4.86
C VAL A 228 4.45 -1.19 6.28
N VAL A 229 5.73 -0.96 6.48
CA VAL A 229 6.35 -0.86 7.80
C VAL A 229 6.61 0.61 8.05
N GLN A 230 5.97 1.17 9.07
CA GLN A 230 5.99 2.60 9.34
C GLN A 230 6.53 2.89 10.73
N SER A 231 7.49 3.80 10.83
CA SER A 231 8.01 4.30 12.09
C SER A 231 6.93 5.06 12.87
N GLY A 232 7.02 5.03 14.19
CA GLY A 232 6.02 5.64 15.07
C GLY A 232 4.82 4.73 15.28
N VAL A 233 3.67 5.33 15.57
CA VAL A 233 2.39 4.65 15.82
C VAL A 233 1.28 5.30 14.99
N ALA A 234 0.14 4.64 14.86
CA ALA A 234 -0.99 5.13 14.05
C ALA A 234 -1.41 6.58 14.39
N ALA A 235 -1.38 6.95 15.67
CA ALA A 235 -1.69 8.31 16.13
C ALA A 235 -0.58 9.34 15.85
N LYS A 236 0.64 8.89 15.53
CA LYS A 236 1.78 9.74 15.17
C LYS A 236 2.68 9.00 14.17
N PRO A 237 2.20 8.84 12.93
CA PRO A 237 2.92 8.11 11.91
C PRO A 237 4.16 8.88 11.47
N GLY A 238 5.29 8.18 11.42
CA GLY A 238 6.56 8.71 10.93
C GLY A 238 6.85 8.25 9.50
N PRO A 239 8.13 8.25 9.10
CA PRO A 239 8.57 7.74 7.81
C PRO A 239 8.17 6.28 7.56
N ILE A 240 7.86 5.94 6.31
CA ILE A 240 7.70 4.56 5.88
C ILE A 240 9.09 3.96 5.69
N LEU A 241 9.38 2.92 6.47
CA LEU A 241 10.68 2.26 6.53
C LEU A 241 10.86 1.24 5.42
N GLY A 242 9.78 0.56 5.02
CA GLY A 242 9.75 -0.44 3.97
C GLY A 242 8.34 -0.70 3.51
N ALA A 243 8.19 -1.19 2.30
CA ALA A 243 6.89 -1.56 1.74
C ALA A 243 7.05 -2.66 0.69
N ALA A 244 5.99 -3.40 0.45
CA ALA A 244 5.87 -4.34 -0.65
C ALA A 244 4.43 -4.38 -1.15
N SER A 245 4.27 -4.78 -2.41
CA SER A 245 2.96 -4.96 -3.05
C SER A 245 2.92 -6.28 -3.80
N THR A 246 1.76 -6.93 -3.81
CA THR A 246 1.54 -8.14 -4.61
C THR A 246 0.10 -8.21 -5.11
N SER A 247 -0.09 -8.68 -6.33
CA SER A 247 -1.42 -9.05 -6.81
C SER A 247 -1.90 -10.28 -6.06
N CYS A 248 -3.20 -10.32 -5.75
CA CYS A 248 -3.81 -11.47 -5.09
C CYS A 248 -5.24 -11.68 -5.59
N CYS A 249 -5.81 -12.82 -5.19
CA CYS A 249 -7.26 -13.06 -5.15
C CYS A 249 -8.00 -12.93 -6.50
N THR A 250 -7.34 -12.68 -7.61
CA THR A 250 -7.96 -12.81 -8.93
C THR A 250 -8.29 -14.28 -9.13
N ALA A 251 -9.60 -14.59 -9.20
CA ALA A 251 -10.05 -15.92 -9.61
C ALA A 251 -9.38 -16.20 -10.97
N SER A 252 -8.58 -17.28 -11.04
CA SER A 252 -8.13 -17.80 -12.32
C SER A 252 -9.37 -18.07 -13.15
N THR A 253 -9.67 -17.20 -14.10
CA THR A 253 -10.63 -17.50 -15.15
C THR A 253 -9.98 -18.57 -16.03
N ASN A 254 -10.27 -19.84 -15.69
CA ASN A 254 -10.13 -20.94 -16.63
C ASN A 254 -11.34 -20.98 -17.54
#